data_81dc68eff23244fe874f1be593af0e10
#
_entry.id   81dc68eff23244fe874f1be593af0e10
#
_cell.length_a   1.000
_cell.length_b   1.000
_cell.length_c   1.000
_cell.angle_alpha   90.00
_cell.angle_beta   90.00
_cell.angle_gamma   90.00
#
_symmetry.space_group_name_H-M   'P 1'
#
loop_
_entity.id
_entity.type
_entity.pdbx_description
1 polymer ?
#
loop_
_entity_poly.entity_id
_entity_poly.type
_entity_poly.pdbx_seq_one_letter_code
_entity_poly.pdbx_strand_id
1 'polypeptide(L)'
;YLLHQQLRMTSAISSLRRMLLNWPTPPENTRAVIETLLATLEQWLLPQMNGVHSLRALKALDVKAALQNLLDWSLRQRLDSELPGHYTVPTGSRIAIRYHEDNPPALAVRMQEMFGEATTPSIAEGRVPLVLELLSPAHRPLQITRDLGAFWAGSYREVQKEMKGRYPKHVWPDDPANTA
;
A
#
# COMPACT_ATOMS: atom_id res chain seq x y z
N TYR A 1 -23.97 -28.38 14.47
CA TYR A 1 -23.04 -27.28 14.89
C TYR A 1 -21.70 -27.38 14.14
N LEU A 2 -21.03 -28.53 14.18
CA LEU A 2 -19.78 -28.82 13.45
C LEU A 2 -19.94 -28.70 11.94
N LEU A 3 -21.03 -29.20 11.38
CA LEU A 3 -21.33 -29.11 9.95
C LEU A 3 -21.50 -27.67 9.48
N HIS A 4 -22.08 -26.82 10.32
CA HIS A 4 -22.31 -25.40 10.04
C HIS A 4 -20.98 -24.59 10.09
N GLN A 5 -20.07 -24.97 11.00
CA GLN A 5 -18.73 -24.40 11.05
C GLN A 5 -17.88 -24.81 9.84
N GLN A 6 -17.96 -26.07 9.42
CA GLN A 6 -17.28 -26.54 8.20
C GLN A 6 -17.77 -25.82 6.95
N LEU A 7 -19.09 -25.62 6.79
CA LEU A 7 -19.68 -24.90 5.66
C LEU A 7 -19.26 -23.43 5.63
N ARG A 8 -19.15 -22.78 6.79
CA ARG A 8 -18.69 -21.38 6.89
C ARG A 8 -17.20 -21.26 6.61
N MET A 9 -16.41 -22.20 7.06
CA MET A 9 -14.98 -22.28 6.77
C MET A 9 -14.76 -22.49 5.27
N THR A 10 -15.51 -23.38 4.66
CA THR A 10 -15.45 -23.64 3.22
C THR A 10 -15.82 -22.39 2.39
N SER A 11 -16.79 -21.60 2.86
CA SER A 11 -17.16 -20.35 2.20
C SER A 11 -16.09 -19.26 2.30
N ALA A 12 -15.47 -19.12 3.49
CA ALA A 12 -14.35 -18.19 3.69
C ALA A 12 -13.12 -18.60 2.87
N ILE A 13 -12.80 -19.88 2.83
CA ILE A 13 -11.73 -20.47 2.02
C ILE A 13 -12.01 -20.23 0.52
N SER A 14 -13.25 -20.44 0.07
CA SER A 14 -13.64 -20.22 -1.32
C SER A 14 -13.53 -18.75 -1.71
N SER A 15 -13.86 -17.83 -0.80
CA SER A 15 -13.71 -16.40 -1.01
C SER A 15 -12.24 -15.97 -1.06
N LEU A 16 -11.42 -16.47 -0.15
CA LEU A 16 -9.98 -16.24 -0.13
C LEU A 16 -9.33 -16.83 -1.40
N ARG A 17 -9.69 -18.04 -1.76
CA ARG A 17 -9.23 -18.70 -2.98
C ARG A 17 -9.60 -17.93 -4.24
N ARG A 18 -10.81 -17.40 -4.31
CA ARG A 18 -11.25 -16.56 -5.43
C ARG A 18 -10.45 -15.26 -5.51
N MET A 19 -10.21 -14.60 -4.37
CA MET A 19 -9.41 -13.39 -4.29
C MET A 19 -7.97 -13.65 -4.74
N LEU A 20 -7.37 -14.75 -4.31
CA LEU A 20 -6.00 -15.13 -4.67
C LEU A 20 -5.86 -15.64 -6.11
N LEU A 21 -6.87 -16.33 -6.65
CA LEU A 21 -6.88 -16.83 -8.04
C LEU A 21 -7.18 -15.74 -9.06
N ASN A 22 -7.89 -14.69 -8.67
CA ASN A 22 -8.12 -13.49 -9.51
C ASN A 22 -6.95 -12.50 -9.41
N TRP A 23 -5.90 -12.84 -8.67
CA TRP A 23 -4.67 -12.07 -8.67
C TRP A 23 -4.05 -12.11 -10.06
N PRO A 24 -3.83 -10.97 -10.73
CA PRO A 24 -3.35 -10.97 -12.11
C PRO A 24 -1.95 -11.58 -12.15
N THR A 25 -1.88 -12.67 -12.87
CA THR A 25 -0.67 -13.43 -13.20
C THR A 25 0.49 -13.24 -12.21
N PRO A 26 0.37 -13.76 -10.97
CA PRO A 26 1.52 -13.73 -10.07
C PRO A 26 2.66 -14.53 -10.72
N PRO A 27 3.92 -14.14 -10.52
CA PRO A 27 5.06 -14.94 -10.91
C PRO A 27 4.85 -16.38 -10.45
N GLU A 28 5.37 -17.33 -11.19
CA GLU A 28 5.16 -18.78 -10.95
C GLU A 28 5.44 -19.17 -9.48
N ASN A 29 6.46 -18.56 -8.88
CA ASN A 29 6.81 -18.72 -7.47
C ASN A 29 5.71 -18.26 -6.51
N THR A 30 5.04 -17.15 -6.82
CA THR A 30 3.94 -16.60 -5.99
C THR A 30 2.72 -17.51 -6.04
N ARG A 31 2.41 -18.08 -7.20
CA ARG A 31 1.33 -19.04 -7.35
C ARG A 31 1.55 -20.28 -6.48
N ALA A 32 2.76 -20.84 -6.49
CA ALA A 32 3.14 -22.00 -5.67
C ALA A 32 3.02 -21.68 -4.16
N VAL A 33 3.41 -20.49 -3.73
CA VAL A 33 3.23 -20.03 -2.34
C VAL A 33 1.76 -19.92 -1.96
N ILE A 34 0.94 -19.34 -2.83
CA ILE A 34 -0.51 -19.22 -2.61
C ILE A 34 -1.16 -20.60 -2.50
N GLU A 35 -0.81 -21.53 -3.38
CA GLU A 35 -1.33 -22.91 -3.34
C GLU A 35 -0.93 -23.61 -2.04
N THR A 36 0.32 -23.44 -1.59
CA THR A 36 0.80 -23.99 -0.32
C THR A 36 0.06 -23.38 0.86
N LEU A 37 -0.16 -22.08 0.89
CA LEU A 37 -0.94 -21.40 1.94
C LEU A 37 -2.38 -21.93 2.00
N LEU A 38 -3.01 -22.13 0.86
CA LEU A 38 -4.36 -22.68 0.79
C LEU A 38 -4.40 -24.16 1.22
N ALA A 39 -3.40 -24.94 0.86
CA ALA A 39 -3.32 -26.34 1.27
C ALA A 39 -3.05 -26.54 2.77
N THR A 40 -2.39 -25.55 3.40
CA THR A 40 -2.05 -25.58 4.83
C THR A 40 -2.94 -24.67 5.69
N LEU A 41 -4.08 -24.23 5.17
CA LEU A 41 -4.96 -23.27 5.81
C LEU A 41 -5.38 -23.68 7.23
N GLU A 42 -5.60 -24.96 7.45
CA GLU A 42 -5.96 -25.49 8.77
C GLU A 42 -4.84 -25.29 9.80
N GLN A 43 -3.58 -25.32 9.36
CA GLN A 43 -2.44 -25.21 10.25
C GLN A 43 -2.23 -23.77 10.76
N TRP A 44 -2.46 -22.77 9.94
CA TRP A 44 -2.18 -21.38 10.32
C TRP A 44 -3.43 -20.55 10.63
N LEU A 45 -4.59 -20.87 10.08
CA LEU A 45 -5.81 -20.12 10.33
C LEU A 45 -6.64 -20.72 11.45
N LEU A 46 -6.72 -22.04 11.54
CA LEU A 46 -7.55 -22.72 12.55
C LEU A 46 -7.21 -22.32 14.00
N PRO A 47 -5.95 -22.17 14.41
CA PRO A 47 -5.60 -21.68 15.74
C PRO A 47 -6.15 -20.30 16.08
N GLN A 48 -6.37 -19.46 15.05
CA GLN A 48 -6.92 -18.10 15.19
C GLN A 48 -8.44 -18.09 15.29
N MET A 49 -9.09 -19.23 15.05
CA MET A 49 -10.54 -19.34 15.05
C MET A 49 -11.15 -19.69 16.42
N ASN A 50 -10.34 -19.75 17.47
CA ASN A 50 -10.84 -19.93 18.83
C ASN A 50 -11.80 -18.79 19.21
N GLY A 51 -13.02 -19.16 19.65
CA GLY A 51 -14.05 -18.20 20.00
C GLY A 51 -14.83 -17.62 18.81
N VAL A 52 -14.55 -18.06 17.58
CA VAL A 52 -15.28 -17.63 16.39
C VAL A 52 -16.52 -18.50 16.23
N HIS A 53 -17.67 -17.99 16.66
CA HIS A 53 -18.95 -18.71 16.63
C HIS A 53 -19.99 -18.05 15.70
N SER A 54 -19.65 -16.98 15.01
CA SER A 54 -20.55 -16.25 14.14
C SER A 54 -19.86 -15.80 12.86
N LEU A 55 -20.65 -15.51 11.81
CA LEU A 55 -20.14 -14.93 10.57
C LEU A 55 -19.50 -13.55 10.80
N ARG A 56 -20.05 -12.78 11.75
CA ARG A 56 -19.51 -11.47 12.13
C ARG A 56 -18.11 -11.61 12.74
N ALA A 57 -17.93 -12.56 13.65
CA ALA A 57 -16.63 -12.84 14.26
C ALA A 57 -15.62 -13.37 13.22
N LEU A 58 -16.06 -14.17 12.25
CA LEU A 58 -15.22 -14.64 11.16
C LEU A 58 -14.73 -13.48 10.26
N LYS A 59 -15.61 -12.53 9.95
CA LYS A 59 -15.24 -11.34 9.16
C LYS A 59 -14.30 -10.39 9.91
N ALA A 60 -14.35 -10.40 11.23
CA ALA A 60 -13.48 -9.61 12.09
C ALA A 60 -12.11 -10.27 12.35
N LEU A 61 -11.90 -11.49 11.84
CA LEU A 61 -10.65 -12.22 12.02
C LEU A 61 -9.51 -11.49 11.32
N ASP A 62 -8.41 -11.26 12.04
CA ASP A 62 -7.21 -10.66 11.48
C ASP A 62 -6.38 -11.71 10.73
N VAL A 63 -6.76 -11.96 9.48
CA VAL A 63 -6.07 -12.90 8.58
C VAL A 63 -4.64 -12.44 8.29
N LYS A 64 -4.42 -11.13 8.23
CA LYS A 64 -3.09 -10.56 8.02
C LYS A 64 -2.15 -10.93 9.16
N ALA A 65 -2.59 -10.78 10.42
CA ALA A 65 -1.80 -11.18 11.58
C ALA A 65 -1.52 -12.69 11.59
N ALA A 66 -2.51 -13.51 11.23
CA ALA A 66 -2.32 -14.95 11.11
C ALA A 66 -1.26 -15.33 10.07
N LEU A 67 -1.26 -14.68 8.90
CA LEU A 67 -0.24 -14.87 7.87
C LEU A 67 1.14 -14.38 8.32
N GLN A 68 1.21 -13.25 9.00
CA GLN A 68 2.47 -12.71 9.53
C GLN A 68 3.11 -13.64 10.56
N ASN A 69 2.31 -14.38 11.33
CA ASN A 69 2.81 -15.36 12.29
C ASN A 69 3.52 -16.57 11.64
N LEU A 70 3.32 -16.79 10.35
CA LEU A 70 4.08 -17.80 9.59
C LEU A 70 5.52 -17.38 9.29
N LEU A 71 5.79 -16.09 9.33
CA LEU A 71 7.12 -15.55 9.08
C LEU A 71 7.96 -15.63 10.36
N ASP A 72 9.22 -16.03 10.23
CA ASP A 72 10.16 -15.87 11.31
C ASP A 72 10.41 -14.38 11.60
N TRP A 73 11.03 -14.09 12.73
CA TRP A 73 11.26 -12.70 13.15
C TRP A 73 12.09 -11.89 12.15
N SER A 74 13.10 -12.51 11.54
CA SER A 74 13.96 -11.88 10.54
C SER A 74 13.20 -11.50 9.28
N LEU A 75 12.40 -12.42 8.73
CA LEU A 75 11.56 -12.18 7.56
C LEU A 75 10.48 -11.13 7.84
N ARG A 76 9.94 -11.14 9.05
CA ARG A 76 8.95 -10.16 9.48
C ARG A 76 9.52 -8.75 9.55
N GLN A 77 10.75 -8.60 10.08
CA GLN A 77 11.47 -7.33 10.06
C GLN A 77 11.79 -6.85 8.65
N ARG A 78 12.21 -7.75 7.76
CA ARG A 78 12.44 -7.42 6.36
C ARG A 78 11.16 -6.95 5.67
N LEU A 79 10.03 -7.60 5.93
CA LEU A 79 8.74 -7.19 5.39
C LEU A 79 8.39 -5.77 5.83
N ASP A 80 8.54 -5.45 7.10
CA ASP A 80 8.21 -4.14 7.66
C ASP A 80 9.15 -3.03 7.16
N SER A 81 10.43 -3.35 6.93
CA SER A 81 11.41 -2.39 6.44
C SER A 81 11.39 -2.19 4.93
N GLU A 82 11.21 -3.28 4.16
CA GLU A 82 11.23 -3.23 2.70
C GLU A 82 9.87 -2.83 2.10
N LEU A 83 8.76 -3.23 2.75
CA LEU A 83 7.40 -2.93 2.33
C LEU A 83 6.63 -2.21 3.45
N PRO A 84 7.04 -0.99 3.83
CA PRO A 84 6.41 -0.27 4.92
C PRO A 84 4.97 0.12 4.59
N GLY A 85 4.15 0.30 5.62
CA GLY A 85 2.77 0.76 5.46
C GLY A 85 2.66 2.26 5.17
N HIS A 86 3.68 3.04 5.53
CA HIS A 86 3.70 4.49 5.41
C HIS A 86 5.06 4.98 4.91
N TYR A 87 5.04 6.14 4.25
CA TYR A 87 6.22 6.91 3.87
C TYR A 87 6.22 8.24 4.61
N THR A 88 7.36 8.63 5.18
CA THR A 88 7.53 9.93 5.83
C THR A 88 8.01 10.95 4.80
N VAL A 89 7.17 11.95 4.53
CA VAL A 89 7.46 13.02 3.57
C VAL A 89 8.30 14.14 4.22
N PRO A 90 8.90 15.06 3.43
CA PRO A 90 9.77 16.12 3.96
C PRO A 90 9.17 16.95 5.10
N THR A 91 7.87 17.15 5.12
CA THR A 91 7.18 17.87 6.21
C THR A 91 7.08 17.08 7.53
N GLY A 92 7.51 15.81 7.54
CA GLY A 92 7.41 14.91 8.67
C GLY A 92 6.10 14.14 8.77
N SER A 93 5.13 14.40 7.91
CA SER A 93 3.88 13.66 7.86
C SER A 93 4.11 12.22 7.40
N ARG A 94 3.41 11.29 8.01
CA ARG A 94 3.39 9.88 7.61
C ARG A 94 2.19 9.61 6.71
N ILE A 95 2.46 9.32 5.46
CA ILE A 95 1.43 9.07 4.45
C ILE A 95 1.34 7.58 4.17
N ALA A 96 0.12 7.03 4.21
CA ALA A 96 -0.10 5.62 3.92
C ALA A 96 0.25 5.28 2.47
N ILE A 97 1.04 4.22 2.28
CA ILE A 97 1.35 3.69 0.95
C ILE A 97 0.18 2.79 0.54
N ARG A 98 -0.38 3.03 -0.64
CA ARG A 98 -1.41 2.18 -1.22
C ARG A 98 -0.79 1.10 -2.07
N TYR A 99 -0.91 -0.14 -1.61
CA TYR A 99 -0.50 -1.32 -2.35
C TYR A 99 -1.68 -1.86 -3.16
N HIS A 100 -1.50 -1.97 -4.45
CA HIS A 100 -2.50 -2.49 -5.39
C HIS A 100 -2.05 -3.83 -5.96
N GLU A 101 -3.02 -4.65 -6.33
CA GLU A 101 -2.73 -5.94 -6.95
C GLU A 101 -2.11 -5.78 -8.34
N ASP A 102 -2.63 -4.85 -9.14
CA ASP A 102 -2.29 -4.71 -10.56
C ASP A 102 -1.39 -3.52 -10.87
N ASN A 103 -1.20 -2.62 -9.91
CA ASN A 103 -0.48 -1.36 -10.12
C ASN A 103 0.67 -1.22 -9.14
N PRO A 104 1.70 -0.46 -9.48
CA PRO A 104 2.76 -0.12 -8.55
C PRO A 104 2.21 0.55 -7.29
N PRO A 105 2.89 0.40 -6.15
CA PRO A 105 2.49 1.08 -4.92
C PRO A 105 2.46 2.60 -5.12
N ALA A 106 1.42 3.23 -4.58
CA ALA A 106 1.14 4.64 -4.79
C ALA A 106 1.10 5.42 -3.48
N LEU A 107 1.48 6.69 -3.56
CA LEU A 107 1.44 7.65 -2.47
C LEU A 107 0.58 8.84 -2.89
N ALA A 108 -0.60 8.98 -2.29
CA ALA A 108 -1.46 10.15 -2.48
C ALA A 108 -1.12 11.20 -1.42
N VAL A 109 -0.56 12.31 -1.84
CA VAL A 109 0.00 13.33 -0.95
C VAL A 109 -0.20 14.73 -1.52
N ARG A 110 -0.44 15.71 -0.65
CA ARG A 110 -0.44 17.11 -1.09
C ARG A 110 0.93 17.49 -1.63
N MET A 111 0.96 18.15 -2.77
CA MET A 111 2.21 18.51 -3.46
C MET A 111 3.16 19.30 -2.55
N GLN A 112 2.62 20.15 -1.68
CA GLN A 112 3.41 20.96 -0.73
C GLN A 112 4.20 20.11 0.28
N GLU A 113 3.72 18.93 0.62
CA GLU A 113 4.40 18.02 1.55
C GLU A 113 5.61 17.34 0.91
N MET A 114 5.71 17.40 -0.42
CA MET A 114 6.84 16.86 -1.20
C MET A 114 7.93 17.89 -1.50
N PHE A 115 7.76 19.15 -1.15
CA PHE A 115 8.81 20.16 -1.30
C PHE A 115 10.02 19.79 -0.45
N GLY A 116 11.19 19.80 -1.06
CA GLY A 116 12.43 19.31 -0.48
C GLY A 116 12.82 17.89 -0.91
N GLU A 117 11.93 17.17 -1.58
CA GLU A 117 12.22 15.85 -2.16
C GLU A 117 12.63 16.02 -3.62
N ALA A 118 13.89 15.74 -3.94
CA ALA A 118 14.44 15.93 -5.28
C ALA A 118 14.14 14.76 -6.22
N THR A 119 14.05 13.56 -5.68
CA THR A 119 13.90 12.31 -6.43
C THR A 119 12.63 11.57 -6.03
N THR A 120 12.20 10.64 -6.88
CA THR A 120 11.03 9.81 -6.60
C THR A 120 11.30 8.94 -5.38
N PRO A 121 10.41 8.98 -4.35
CA PRO A 121 10.47 8.06 -3.24
C PRO A 121 10.39 6.60 -3.70
N SER A 122 11.13 5.74 -3.03
CA SER A 122 11.14 4.31 -3.34
C SER A 122 11.05 3.47 -2.07
N ILE A 123 10.64 2.22 -2.25
CA ILE A 123 10.60 1.18 -1.21
C ILE A 123 11.43 -0.03 -1.66
N ALA A 124 11.47 -1.08 -0.85
CA ALA A 124 12.23 -2.30 -1.14
C ALA A 124 13.70 -2.02 -1.47
N GLU A 125 14.37 -1.22 -0.62
CA GLU A 125 15.78 -0.83 -0.79
C GLU A 125 16.05 -0.13 -2.14
N GLY A 126 15.13 0.74 -2.57
CA GLY A 126 15.24 1.50 -3.80
C GLY A 126 14.82 0.76 -5.08
N ARG A 127 14.43 -0.50 -4.97
CA ARG A 127 14.06 -1.32 -6.14
C ARG A 127 12.68 -0.99 -6.71
N VAL A 128 11.79 -0.43 -5.91
CA VAL A 128 10.41 -0.14 -6.30
C VAL A 128 10.11 1.32 -6.09
N PRO A 129 10.09 2.15 -7.16
CA PRO A 129 9.68 3.54 -7.07
C PRO A 129 8.17 3.63 -6.81
N LEU A 130 7.77 4.60 -5.99
CA LEU A 130 6.37 4.88 -5.72
C LEU A 130 5.77 5.71 -6.85
N VAL A 131 4.51 5.44 -7.18
CA VAL A 131 3.71 6.35 -8.00
C VAL A 131 3.18 7.46 -7.10
N LEU A 132 3.46 8.70 -7.45
CA LEU A 132 3.00 9.86 -6.69
C LEU A 132 1.71 10.39 -7.30
N GLU A 133 0.66 10.42 -6.49
CA GLU A 133 -0.58 11.14 -6.78
C GLU A 133 -0.52 12.46 -6.03
N LEU A 134 -0.06 13.50 -6.70
CA LEU A 134 0.09 14.84 -6.12
C LEU A 134 -1.25 15.54 -6.06
N LEU A 135 -1.59 16.03 -4.87
CA LEU A 135 -2.87 16.66 -4.57
C LEU A 135 -2.70 18.15 -4.29
N SER A 136 -3.75 18.92 -4.58
CA SER A 136 -3.87 20.31 -4.16
C SER A 136 -4.04 20.43 -2.63
N PRO A 137 -3.95 21.64 -2.06
CA PRO A 137 -4.28 21.85 -0.65
C PRO A 137 -5.66 21.36 -0.24
N ALA A 138 -6.63 21.35 -1.16
CA ALA A 138 -7.98 20.81 -0.96
C ALA A 138 -8.10 19.31 -1.31
N HIS A 139 -6.97 18.59 -1.40
CA HIS A 139 -6.92 17.16 -1.71
C HIS A 139 -7.50 16.77 -3.08
N ARG A 140 -7.48 17.67 -4.05
CA ARG A 140 -7.90 17.37 -5.42
C ARG A 140 -6.70 16.92 -6.25
N PRO A 141 -6.86 15.93 -7.14
CA PRO A 141 -5.77 15.47 -8.00
C PRO A 141 -5.21 16.60 -8.87
N LEU A 142 -3.89 16.74 -8.87
CA LEU A 142 -3.16 17.69 -9.73
C LEU A 142 -2.34 16.97 -10.78
N GLN A 143 -1.57 15.96 -10.36
CA GLN A 143 -0.63 15.24 -11.20
C GLN A 143 -0.40 13.85 -10.66
N ILE A 144 -0.27 12.88 -11.56
CA ILE A 144 0.26 11.54 -11.26
C ILE A 144 1.60 11.43 -11.93
N THR A 145 2.65 11.12 -11.18
CA THR A 145 3.98 10.97 -11.72
C THR A 145 4.72 9.78 -11.14
N ARG A 146 5.56 9.19 -11.97
CA ARG A 146 6.55 8.15 -11.59
C ARG A 146 7.95 8.72 -11.49
N ASP A 147 8.13 9.96 -11.90
CA ASP A 147 9.41 10.67 -11.89
C ASP A 147 9.19 12.09 -11.34
N LEU A 148 9.43 12.22 -10.03
CA LEU A 148 9.27 13.50 -9.35
C LEU A 148 10.25 14.55 -9.84
N GLY A 149 11.49 14.17 -10.11
CA GLY A 149 12.52 15.08 -10.63
C GLY A 149 12.14 15.66 -11.99
N ALA A 150 11.63 14.84 -12.89
CA ALA A 150 11.14 15.29 -14.19
C ALA A 150 9.90 16.19 -14.05
N PHE A 151 9.00 15.88 -13.12
CA PHE A 151 7.87 16.76 -12.84
C PHE A 151 8.32 18.13 -12.32
N TRP A 152 9.25 18.20 -11.38
CA TRP A 152 9.80 19.45 -10.85
C TRP A 152 10.47 20.29 -11.94
N ALA A 153 11.18 19.65 -12.86
CA ALA A 153 11.87 20.32 -13.95
C ALA A 153 10.94 20.77 -15.10
N GLY A 154 9.78 20.13 -15.24
CA GLY A 154 8.86 20.35 -16.36
C GLY A 154 7.51 20.93 -15.96
N SER A 155 6.51 20.06 -15.85
CA SER A 155 5.09 20.43 -15.67
C SER A 155 4.78 21.20 -14.38
N TYR A 156 5.67 21.15 -13.39
CA TYR A 156 5.48 21.88 -12.13
C TYR A 156 5.24 23.37 -12.34
N ARG A 157 5.90 24.01 -13.30
CA ARG A 157 5.77 25.47 -13.54
C ARG A 157 4.34 25.88 -13.88
N GLU A 158 3.64 25.08 -14.66
CA GLU A 158 2.25 25.33 -15.01
C GLU A 158 1.34 25.13 -13.79
N VAL A 159 1.56 24.04 -13.04
CA VAL A 159 0.83 23.75 -11.80
C VAL A 159 1.10 24.83 -10.76
N GLN A 160 2.33 25.29 -10.61
CA GLN A 160 2.71 26.37 -9.72
C GLN A 160 1.94 27.65 -10.03
N LYS A 161 1.86 28.02 -11.30
CA LYS A 161 1.11 29.22 -11.74
C LYS A 161 -0.37 29.11 -11.38
N GLU A 162 -0.98 27.97 -11.64
CA GLU A 162 -2.37 27.71 -11.30
C GLU A 162 -2.57 27.76 -9.79
N MET A 163 -1.70 27.13 -9.01
CA MET A 163 -1.80 27.07 -7.56
C MET A 163 -1.57 28.44 -6.90
N LYS A 164 -0.65 29.25 -7.41
CA LYS A 164 -0.48 30.64 -6.95
C LYS A 164 -1.76 31.45 -7.14
N GLY A 165 -2.50 31.23 -8.21
CA GLY A 165 -3.78 31.88 -8.45
C GLY A 165 -4.89 31.39 -7.54
N ARG A 166 -4.99 30.09 -7.31
CA ARG A 166 -6.07 29.46 -6.52
C ARG A 166 -5.82 29.49 -5.02
N TYR A 167 -4.57 29.37 -4.61
CA TYR A 167 -4.15 29.27 -3.21
C TYR A 167 -3.02 30.25 -2.90
N PRO A 168 -3.28 31.58 -2.99
CA PRO A 168 -2.23 32.61 -2.85
C PRO A 168 -1.62 32.70 -1.45
N LYS A 169 -2.28 32.12 -0.45
CA LYS A 169 -1.79 32.08 0.94
C LYS A 169 -0.73 31.00 1.17
N HIS A 170 -0.59 30.05 0.26
CA HIS A 170 0.40 28.98 0.35
C HIS A 170 1.67 29.35 -0.40
N VAL A 171 2.80 28.82 0.08
CA VAL A 171 4.09 29.00 -0.58
C VAL A 171 4.23 28.01 -1.72
N TRP A 172 4.58 28.53 -2.90
CA TRP A 172 4.82 27.75 -4.11
C TRP A 172 6.22 28.09 -4.63
N PRO A 173 7.26 27.38 -4.15
CA PRO A 173 8.65 27.73 -4.45
C PRO A 173 8.99 27.54 -5.92
N ASP A 174 9.98 28.30 -6.39
CA ASP A 174 10.48 28.15 -7.76
C ASP A 174 11.45 26.95 -7.92
N ASP A 175 12.08 26.55 -6.81
CA ASP A 175 12.91 25.35 -6.72
C ASP A 175 12.32 24.36 -5.68
N PRO A 176 11.31 23.60 -6.06
CA PRO A 176 10.62 22.71 -5.13
C PRO A 176 11.48 21.54 -4.67
N ALA A 177 12.49 21.15 -5.44
CA ALA A 177 13.35 20.03 -5.10
C ALA A 177 14.30 20.34 -3.92
N ASN A 178 14.70 21.59 -3.77
CA ASN A 178 15.69 22.02 -2.79
C ASN A 178 15.13 22.95 -1.70
N THR A 179 13.84 23.07 -1.64
CA THR A 179 13.16 23.89 -0.62
C THR A 179 13.11 23.10 0.69
N ALA A 180 13.71 23.64 1.70
CA ALA A 180 13.66 23.11 3.06
C ALA A 180 12.40 23.61 3.81
#